data_57d7d21d48b998813ab45d1713c89bfc
#
_entry.id   57d7d21d48b998813ab45d1713c89bfc
#
_cell.length_a   1.000
_cell.length_b   1.000
_cell.length_c   1.000
_cell.angle_alpha   90.00
_cell.angle_beta   90.00
_cell.angle_gamma   90.00
#
_symmetry.space_group_name_H-M   'P 1'
#
loop_
_entity.id
_entity.type
_entity.pdbx_description
1 polymer ?
#
loop_
_entity_poly.entity_id
_entity_poly.type
_entity_poly.pdbx_seq_one_letter_code
_entity_poly.pdbx_strand_id
1 'polypeptide(L)'
;MHAHHWKTTAAACALSMLAACGGGDDPAPGPTQTAIGTISSFGSLVVNGVRFDDTAASITMDDSAGTRDRLRVGMVVQVRGRINANGTGVANTIRYNDCVQGPITAMNQVQNTVTVLGQT
;
A
#
# COMPACT_ATOMS: atom_id res chain seq x y z
N MET A 1 -18.05 -83.18 -16.03
CA MET A 1 -16.75 -82.55 -16.03
C MET A 1 -16.89 -81.20 -16.66
N HIS A 2 -17.10 -80.17 -15.88
CA HIS A 2 -17.22 -78.81 -16.40
C HIS A 2 -16.17 -77.97 -15.76
N ALA A 3 -15.19 -77.50 -16.52
CA ALA A 3 -14.19 -76.53 -16.12
C ALA A 3 -14.78 -75.12 -16.24
N HIS A 4 -15.05 -74.50 -15.16
CA HIS A 4 -15.45 -73.09 -15.15
C HIS A 4 -14.18 -72.20 -15.18
N HIS A 5 -14.01 -71.61 -16.34
CA HIS A 5 -12.98 -70.54 -16.48
C HIS A 5 -13.45 -69.25 -15.82
N TRP A 6 -12.91 -68.92 -14.65
CA TRP A 6 -13.12 -67.66 -14.05
C TRP A 6 -12.15 -66.65 -14.68
N LYS A 7 -12.69 -65.79 -15.47
CA LYS A 7 -11.92 -64.63 -16.00
C LYS A 7 -11.81 -63.58 -14.95
N THR A 8 -10.65 -63.47 -14.34
CA THR A 8 -10.32 -62.37 -13.45
C THR A 8 -10.03 -61.15 -14.30
N THR A 9 -10.96 -60.21 -14.28
CA THR A 9 -10.79 -58.88 -14.86
C THR A 9 -9.88 -58.06 -13.93
N ALA A 10 -8.65 -57.81 -14.34
CA ALA A 10 -7.75 -56.92 -13.64
C ALA A 10 -8.20 -55.49 -13.88
N ALA A 11 -8.73 -54.86 -12.87
CA ALA A 11 -9.01 -53.40 -12.86
C ALA A 11 -7.69 -52.67 -12.75
N ALA A 12 -7.29 -52.03 -13.84
CA ALA A 12 -6.16 -51.09 -13.84
C ALA A 12 -6.58 -49.80 -13.12
N CYS A 13 -6.10 -49.63 -11.90
CA CYS A 13 -6.16 -48.32 -11.23
C CYS A 13 -5.19 -47.36 -11.91
N ALA A 14 -5.72 -46.45 -12.72
CA ALA A 14 -4.98 -45.31 -13.22
C ALA A 14 -4.73 -44.36 -12.05
N LEU A 15 -3.51 -44.33 -11.54
CA LEU A 15 -3.05 -43.27 -10.63
C LEU A 15 -2.95 -41.97 -11.45
N SER A 16 -3.94 -41.11 -11.31
CA SER A 16 -3.87 -39.73 -11.75
C SER A 16 -2.91 -39.02 -10.82
N MET A 17 -1.66 -38.84 -11.27
CA MET A 17 -0.74 -37.89 -10.62
C MET A 17 -1.27 -36.46 -10.85
N LEU A 18 -1.90 -35.90 -9.84
CA LEU A 18 -2.07 -34.44 -9.77
C LEU A 18 -0.67 -33.86 -9.66
N ALA A 19 -0.19 -33.32 -10.77
CA ALA A 19 0.93 -32.39 -10.72
C ALA A 19 0.44 -31.18 -9.95
N ALA A 20 0.73 -31.12 -8.65
CA ALA A 20 0.67 -29.87 -7.89
C ALA A 20 1.69 -28.95 -8.51
N CYS A 21 1.22 -28.02 -9.36
CA CYS A 21 1.99 -26.84 -9.68
C CYS A 21 2.25 -26.13 -8.35
N GLY A 22 3.47 -26.24 -7.85
CA GLY A 22 3.98 -25.37 -6.83
C GLY A 22 4.04 -23.95 -7.41
N GLY A 23 2.90 -23.25 -7.38
CA GLY A 23 2.88 -21.82 -7.52
C GLY A 23 3.57 -21.27 -6.28
N GLY A 24 4.64 -20.51 -6.45
CA GLY A 24 5.22 -19.76 -5.35
C GLY A 24 4.10 -18.94 -4.72
N ASP A 25 3.93 -19.09 -3.41
CA ASP A 25 3.03 -18.28 -2.61
C ASP A 25 3.58 -16.86 -2.52
N ASP A 26 3.48 -16.11 -3.61
CA ASP A 26 3.51 -14.66 -3.51
C ASP A 26 2.24 -14.28 -2.74
N PRO A 27 2.37 -13.67 -1.57
CA PRO A 27 1.20 -13.28 -0.79
C PRO A 27 0.29 -12.42 -1.67
N ALA A 28 -0.97 -12.81 -1.77
CA ALA A 28 -1.95 -12.09 -2.58
C ALA A 28 -1.88 -10.59 -2.22
N PRO A 29 -1.84 -9.70 -3.22
CA PRO A 29 -1.75 -8.27 -2.96
C PRO A 29 -2.93 -7.84 -2.09
N GLY A 30 -2.63 -7.16 -0.98
CA GLY A 30 -3.64 -6.66 -0.06
C GLY A 30 -4.66 -5.74 -0.73
N PRO A 31 -5.81 -5.49 -0.10
CA PRO A 31 -6.84 -4.61 -0.64
C PRO A 31 -6.32 -3.18 -0.80
N THR A 32 -6.87 -2.45 -1.77
CA THR A 32 -6.58 -1.02 -1.92
C THR A 32 -7.21 -0.26 -0.75
N GLN A 33 -6.40 0.48 -0.04
CA GLN A 33 -6.78 1.25 1.14
C GLN A 33 -6.31 2.70 1.00
N THR A 34 -6.87 3.56 1.85
CA THR A 34 -6.45 4.95 1.97
C THR A 34 -5.86 5.16 3.36
N ALA A 35 -4.63 5.64 3.44
CA ALA A 35 -3.98 6.06 4.66
C ALA A 35 -3.82 7.58 4.64
N ILE A 36 -4.21 8.25 5.72
CA ILE A 36 -4.01 9.69 5.90
C ILE A 36 -3.12 9.86 7.12
N GLY A 37 -2.02 10.56 6.98
CA GLY A 37 -1.10 10.78 8.09
C GLY A 37 0.13 11.56 7.71
N THR A 38 0.94 11.82 8.72
CA THR A 38 2.18 12.56 8.56
C THR A 38 3.28 11.68 7.97
N ILE A 39 4.03 12.21 7.02
CA ILE A 39 5.26 11.59 6.56
C ILE A 39 6.27 11.60 7.70
N SER A 40 6.67 10.43 8.18
CA SER A 40 7.60 10.28 9.30
C SER A 40 9.04 10.04 8.88
N SER A 41 9.27 9.49 7.70
CA SER A 41 10.62 9.31 7.15
C SER A 41 10.62 9.12 5.63
N PHE A 42 11.81 9.27 5.04
CA PHE A 42 12.11 8.96 3.64
C PHE A 42 13.22 7.90 3.52
N GLY A 43 13.26 7.26 2.42
CA GLY A 43 13.98 6.07 2.05
C GLY A 43 13.00 5.13 1.36
N SER A 44 11.91 4.86 2.04
CA SER A 44 10.56 4.57 1.54
C SER A 44 9.64 5.59 2.23
N LEU A 45 8.53 5.96 1.62
CA LEU A 45 7.55 6.85 2.23
C LEU A 45 6.89 6.15 3.43
N VAL A 46 7.10 6.65 4.64
CA VAL A 46 6.47 6.08 5.85
C VAL A 46 5.35 6.98 6.33
N VAL A 47 4.13 6.45 6.35
CA VAL A 47 2.91 7.12 6.81
C VAL A 47 2.15 6.17 7.73
N ASN A 48 1.81 6.62 8.93
CA ASN A 48 1.12 5.80 9.96
C ASN A 48 1.82 4.45 10.25
N GLY A 49 3.15 4.42 10.21
CA GLY A 49 3.93 3.21 10.44
C GLY A 49 3.98 2.24 9.24
N VAL A 50 3.24 2.49 8.18
CA VAL A 50 3.30 1.71 6.94
C VAL A 50 4.40 2.27 6.04
N ARG A 51 5.27 1.39 5.58
CA ARG A 51 6.34 1.71 4.63
C ARG A 51 5.83 1.47 3.22
N PHE A 52 5.58 2.54 2.47
CA PHE A 52 5.11 2.47 1.11
C PHE A 52 6.25 2.52 0.10
N ASP A 53 6.21 1.62 -0.89
CA ASP A 53 6.92 1.81 -2.16
C ASP A 53 6.15 2.86 -2.98
N ASP A 54 6.76 4.00 -3.20
CA ASP A 54 6.19 5.16 -3.89
C ASP A 54 6.79 5.38 -5.29
N THR A 55 7.59 4.42 -5.78
CA THR A 55 8.34 4.54 -7.04
C THR A 55 7.44 4.78 -8.26
N ALA A 56 6.27 4.15 -8.29
CA ALA A 56 5.29 4.26 -9.37
C ALA A 56 4.08 5.13 -9.00
N ALA A 57 4.12 5.83 -7.86
CA ALA A 57 2.98 6.60 -7.38
C ALA A 57 2.79 7.90 -8.18
N SER A 58 1.53 8.20 -8.52
CA SER A 58 1.13 9.55 -8.95
C SER A 58 1.10 10.49 -7.75
N ILE A 59 1.81 11.60 -7.83
CA ILE A 59 1.86 12.59 -6.75
C ILE A 59 1.10 13.84 -7.18
N THR A 60 0.20 14.31 -6.33
CA THR A 60 -0.55 15.56 -6.51
C THR A 60 -0.30 16.46 -5.30
N MET A 61 -0.02 17.71 -5.55
CA MET A 61 0.20 18.75 -4.55
C MET A 61 -0.66 19.96 -4.90
N ASP A 62 -1.59 20.31 -4.01
CA ASP A 62 -2.53 21.43 -4.21
C ASP A 62 -3.22 21.38 -5.57
N ASP A 63 -3.81 20.20 -5.88
CA ASP A 63 -4.51 19.87 -7.13
C ASP A 63 -3.65 19.96 -8.42
N SER A 64 -2.34 20.11 -8.28
CA SER A 64 -1.39 20.12 -9.40
C SER A 64 -0.49 18.90 -9.36
N ALA A 65 0.10 18.52 -10.51
CA ALA A 65 1.09 17.45 -10.55
C ALA A 65 2.29 17.79 -9.66
N GLY A 66 2.63 16.88 -8.77
CA GLY A 66 3.76 16.99 -7.85
C GLY A 66 4.85 16.00 -8.17
N THR A 67 5.97 16.14 -7.49
CA THR A 67 7.12 15.24 -7.58
C THR A 67 7.56 14.81 -6.19
N ARG A 68 8.20 13.64 -6.11
CA ARG A 68 8.65 13.05 -4.84
C ARG A 68 9.63 13.97 -4.08
N ASP A 69 10.49 14.68 -4.77
CA ASP A 69 11.47 15.59 -4.21
C ASP A 69 10.87 16.83 -3.52
N ARG A 70 9.59 17.11 -3.76
CA ARG A 70 8.83 18.16 -3.09
C ARG A 70 8.18 17.71 -1.78
N LEU A 71 8.01 16.41 -1.57
CA LEU A 71 7.49 15.88 -0.30
C LEU A 71 8.53 16.06 0.81
N ARG A 72 8.06 16.31 2.03
CA ARG A 72 8.92 16.51 3.22
C ARG A 72 8.36 15.76 4.42
N VAL A 73 9.25 15.36 5.32
CA VAL A 73 8.86 14.89 6.65
C VAL A 73 8.05 15.98 7.34
N GLY A 74 6.98 15.61 8.00
CA GLY A 74 6.03 16.51 8.64
C GLY A 74 4.82 16.89 7.79
N MET A 75 4.86 16.71 6.47
CA MET A 75 3.68 16.92 5.62
C MET A 75 2.62 15.87 5.91
N VAL A 76 1.36 16.27 5.99
CA VAL A 76 0.23 15.37 6.09
C VAL A 76 -0.24 15.03 4.69
N VAL A 77 -0.21 13.76 4.35
CA VAL A 77 -0.56 13.27 3.01
C VAL A 77 -1.67 12.23 3.08
N GLN A 78 -2.40 12.10 2.01
CA GLN A 78 -3.28 11.00 1.74
C GLN A 78 -2.58 10.04 0.77
N VAL A 79 -2.35 8.82 1.20
CA VAL A 79 -1.78 7.75 0.38
C VAL A 79 -2.88 6.75 0.06
N ARG A 80 -3.12 6.52 -1.21
CA ARG A 80 -3.99 5.46 -1.69
C ARG A 80 -3.15 4.36 -2.33
N GLY A 81 -3.31 3.14 -1.84
CA GLY A 81 -2.49 2.04 -2.31
C GLY A 81 -2.86 0.73 -1.64
N ARG A 82 -2.00 -0.25 -1.76
CA ARG A 82 -2.17 -1.56 -1.11
C ARG A 82 -1.33 -1.59 0.16
N ILE A 83 -1.90 -2.16 1.21
CA ILE A 83 -1.19 -2.37 2.48
C ILE A 83 -1.16 -3.87 2.73
N ASN A 84 0.04 -4.41 2.93
CA ASN A 84 0.29 -5.80 3.22
C ASN A 84 0.26 -6.06 4.72
N ALA A 85 -0.03 -7.30 5.13
CA ALA A 85 -0.09 -7.68 6.54
C ALA A 85 1.25 -7.50 7.30
N ASN A 86 2.37 -7.44 6.58
CA ASN A 86 3.70 -7.25 7.15
C ASN A 86 4.08 -5.77 7.42
N GLY A 87 3.14 -4.83 7.29
CA GLY A 87 3.38 -3.39 7.50
C GLY A 87 4.07 -2.67 6.35
N THR A 88 4.17 -3.32 5.18
CA THR A 88 4.60 -2.67 3.93
C THR A 88 3.42 -2.33 3.05
N GLY A 89 3.61 -1.48 2.05
CA GLY A 89 2.57 -1.17 1.09
C GLY A 89 3.15 -0.69 -0.24
N VAL A 90 2.28 -0.57 -1.24
CA VAL A 90 2.60 0.04 -2.52
C VAL A 90 1.65 1.21 -2.71
N ALA A 91 2.21 2.41 -2.85
CA ALA A 91 1.42 3.62 -3.10
C ALA A 91 1.08 3.72 -4.59
N ASN A 92 -0.20 3.92 -4.89
CA ASN A 92 -0.66 4.22 -6.25
C ASN A 92 -0.79 5.74 -6.44
N THR A 93 -1.32 6.43 -5.44
CA THR A 93 -1.43 7.89 -5.44
C THR A 93 -1.04 8.46 -4.09
N ILE A 94 -0.36 9.59 -4.11
CA ILE A 94 -0.01 10.39 -2.94
C ILE A 94 -0.57 11.78 -3.17
N ARG A 95 -1.39 12.27 -2.25
CA ARG A 95 -2.01 13.59 -2.34
C ARG A 95 -1.61 14.43 -1.13
N TYR A 96 -1.08 15.59 -1.40
CA TYR A 96 -0.83 16.64 -0.43
C TYR A 96 -1.72 17.83 -0.76
N ASN A 97 -2.44 18.34 0.21
CA ASN A 97 -3.18 19.59 0.09
C ASN A 97 -2.88 20.43 1.32
N ASP A 98 -2.55 21.67 1.12
CA ASP A 98 -2.40 22.63 2.22
C ASP A 98 -3.76 22.84 2.90
N CYS A 99 -3.75 22.78 4.24
CA CYS A 99 -4.95 23.02 5.03
C CYS A 99 -5.25 24.51 5.17
N VAL A 100 -4.20 25.33 5.23
CA VAL A 100 -4.30 26.79 5.41
C VAL A 100 -3.21 27.46 4.60
N GLN A 101 -3.59 28.34 3.69
CA GLN A 101 -2.69 29.18 2.91
C GLN A 101 -3.10 30.66 3.07
N GLY A 102 -2.12 31.51 3.36
CA GLY A 102 -2.39 32.94 3.48
C GLY A 102 -1.23 33.69 4.09
N PRO A 103 -1.32 35.02 4.17
CA PRO A 103 -0.30 35.83 4.85
C PRO A 103 -0.28 35.52 6.34
N ILE A 104 0.91 35.51 6.92
CA ILE A 104 1.07 35.44 8.36
C ILE A 104 0.64 36.80 8.93
N THR A 105 -0.41 36.78 9.76
CA THR A 105 -0.97 38.00 10.36
C THR A 105 -0.46 38.26 11.77
N ALA A 106 0.02 37.24 12.49
CA ALA A 106 0.64 37.38 13.80
C ALA A 106 1.64 36.24 14.05
N MET A 107 2.65 36.54 14.84
CA MET A 107 3.64 35.58 15.35
C MET A 107 3.81 35.79 16.86
N ASN A 108 3.75 34.70 17.63
CA ASN A 108 4.04 34.73 19.05
C ASN A 108 5.22 33.78 19.34
N GLN A 109 6.38 34.34 19.56
CA GLN A 109 7.60 33.57 19.81
C GLN A 109 7.62 32.89 21.18
N VAL A 110 6.88 33.42 22.15
CA VAL A 110 6.81 32.83 23.51
C VAL A 110 5.97 31.56 23.48
N GLN A 111 4.91 31.55 22.69
CA GLN A 111 4.00 30.42 22.53
C GLN A 111 4.34 29.53 21.32
N ASN A 112 5.34 29.91 20.52
CA ASN A 112 5.71 29.26 19.27
C ASN A 112 4.51 29.09 18.32
N THR A 113 3.69 30.13 18.18
CA THR A 113 2.50 30.10 17.31
C THR A 113 2.60 31.13 16.19
N VAL A 114 2.00 30.83 15.07
CA VAL A 114 1.75 31.72 13.95
C VAL A 114 0.25 31.75 13.65
N THR A 115 -0.26 32.91 13.26
CA THR A 115 -1.65 33.08 12.87
C THR A 115 -1.72 33.36 11.37
N VAL A 116 -2.50 32.52 10.66
CA VAL A 116 -2.76 32.65 9.23
C VAL A 116 -4.27 32.63 9.03
N LEU A 117 -4.84 33.63 8.37
CA LEU A 117 -6.30 33.76 8.17
C LEU A 117 -7.13 33.56 9.46
N GLY A 118 -6.62 34.03 10.60
CA GLY A 118 -7.29 33.86 11.90
C GLY A 118 -7.16 32.47 12.54
N GLN A 119 -6.46 31.56 11.93
CA GLN A 119 -6.09 30.24 12.49
C GLN A 119 -4.73 30.35 13.19
N THR A 120 -4.68 29.86 14.41
CA THR A 120 -3.46 29.88 15.25
C THR A 120 -2.98 28.49 15.57
#